data_db3b5a7b6d1376eb4c9a130052f0f053
#
_entry.id   db3b5a7b6d1376eb4c9a130052f0f053
#
_cell.length_a   1.000
_cell.length_b   1.000
_cell.length_c   1.000
_cell.angle_alpha   90.00
_cell.angle_beta   90.00
_cell.angle_gamma   90.00
#
_symmetry.space_group_name_H-M   'P 1'
#
loop_
_entity.id
_entity.type
_entity.pdbx_description
1 polymer ?
#
loop_
_entity_poly.entity_id
_entity_poly.type
_entity_poly.pdbx_seq_one_letter_code
_entity_poly.pdbx_strand_id
1 'polypeptide(L)'
;MSKRKGLASAITRREMLKGTGLVLGGLAMPGVLESCLTSSSSTPSGSIKIGYVSPITGATSGFGEPDPYVIGLARKAFSSGLSIGGTTYSVEIVSRDSQSTPSVSAQVANDLILGQKVDLMLTTSTPETVNGVSAACEAAGVPCISTVVPWQAWYLGLGGQIGQSTTFKYIFHYCFGVEQFFNAYTHLWPQVPTNKKVGVMWPNDADGNAIRQALGPALQSAGYTIVDPGPYEDGTNDYSAQIARFIREDCQIFNTFPIPPDFATFWNQAKQQGYTSHVKIGQIAKTGLFPSQVSSLGAIGNGLASGVYWAPTWPYKSTLTGVTCKQLGDGYEAASGKQWNQQLGASLSLFDVAAAVLKASGDPKTKSKVADTMKTLSVDTIVGRLDWTKPPTFAGKPIPNVQTTPIIGGQWKSGVSKWPVDFVICENSSDTNVPIAGTLQPYQG
;
A
#
# COMPACT_ATOMS: atom_id res chain seq x y z
N MET A 1 -42.87 27.53 -43.34
CA MET A 1 -42.70 26.76 -44.59
C MET A 1 -41.37 26.02 -44.39
N SER A 2 -41.21 24.75 -44.46
CA SER A 2 -41.90 23.59 -45.01
C SER A 2 -41.43 22.36 -44.20
N LYS A 3 -42.36 21.44 -43.96
CA LYS A 3 -42.18 20.14 -43.32
C LYS A 3 -41.37 19.18 -44.22
N ARG A 4 -40.57 18.26 -43.63
CA ARG A 4 -40.62 16.86 -44.08
C ARG A 4 -40.25 15.90 -42.93
N LYS A 5 -41.16 14.96 -42.71
CA LYS A 5 -41.11 13.80 -41.84
C LYS A 5 -40.28 12.72 -42.51
N GLY A 6 -39.55 11.89 -41.73
CA GLY A 6 -38.97 10.61 -42.13
C GLY A 6 -39.15 9.62 -41.00
N LEU A 7 -40.01 8.62 -41.20
CA LEU A 7 -40.31 7.51 -40.28
C LEU A 7 -39.10 6.57 -40.14
N ALA A 8 -38.81 6.16 -38.95
CA ALA A 8 -37.99 4.98 -38.64
C ALA A 8 -38.91 3.86 -38.17
N SER A 9 -38.94 2.76 -38.92
CA SER A 9 -39.70 1.53 -38.55
C SER A 9 -38.89 0.66 -37.63
N ALA A 10 -39.51 0.26 -36.53
CA ALA A 10 -38.99 -0.71 -35.59
C ALA A 10 -39.21 -2.14 -36.16
N ILE A 11 -38.13 -2.93 -36.20
CA ILE A 11 -38.17 -4.36 -36.51
C ILE A 11 -38.26 -5.13 -35.17
N THR A 12 -39.34 -5.86 -34.98
CA THR A 12 -39.61 -6.67 -33.80
C THR A 12 -39.01 -8.08 -33.92
N ARG A 13 -38.56 -8.61 -32.76
CA ARG A 13 -37.89 -9.91 -32.54
C ARG A 13 -38.71 -11.18 -32.86
N ARG A 14 -39.64 -11.16 -33.78
CA ARG A 14 -40.63 -12.27 -33.97
C ARG A 14 -40.63 -12.98 -35.34
N GLU A 15 -39.68 -12.70 -36.22
CA GLU A 15 -39.68 -13.28 -37.58
C GLU A 15 -38.39 -14.03 -37.96
N MET A 16 -37.84 -14.83 -37.05
CA MET A 16 -36.71 -15.72 -37.38
C MET A 16 -36.93 -17.17 -36.89
N LEU A 17 -38.08 -17.70 -37.15
CA LEU A 17 -38.37 -19.14 -36.90
C LEU A 17 -39.41 -19.64 -37.91
N LYS A 18 -38.97 -19.96 -39.14
CA LYS A 18 -39.67 -20.94 -40.02
C LYS A 18 -38.81 -21.20 -41.25
N GLY A 19 -38.28 -22.38 -41.38
CA GLY A 19 -37.62 -22.89 -42.59
C GLY A 19 -37.11 -24.30 -42.38
N THR A 20 -38.06 -25.24 -42.43
CA THR A 20 -37.85 -26.71 -42.44
C THR A 20 -37.36 -27.16 -43.81
N GLY A 21 -36.44 -28.12 -43.87
CA GLY A 21 -36.12 -28.83 -45.12
C GLY A 21 -35.26 -30.07 -44.87
N LEU A 22 -35.89 -31.23 -44.83
CA LEU A 22 -35.29 -32.56 -44.81
C LEU A 22 -34.61 -32.88 -46.17
N VAL A 23 -33.39 -33.49 -46.15
CA VAL A 23 -33.00 -34.53 -47.12
C VAL A 23 -32.10 -35.56 -46.43
N LEU A 24 -32.49 -36.81 -46.46
CA LEU A 24 -31.75 -38.01 -46.10
C LEU A 24 -30.70 -38.36 -47.19
N GLY A 25 -29.53 -38.86 -46.79
CA GLY A 25 -28.58 -39.50 -47.67
C GLY A 25 -27.39 -40.03 -46.88
N GLY A 26 -27.42 -41.31 -46.51
CA GLY A 26 -26.35 -41.94 -45.76
C GLY A 26 -25.12 -42.31 -46.61
N LEU A 27 -23.97 -42.34 -45.96
CA LEU A 27 -22.83 -43.22 -46.32
C LEU A 27 -21.92 -43.31 -45.07
N ALA A 28 -21.72 -44.50 -44.58
CA ALA A 28 -20.84 -44.83 -43.47
C ALA A 28 -19.37 -44.86 -43.91
N MET A 29 -18.48 -44.28 -43.11
CA MET A 29 -17.06 -44.70 -43.01
C MET A 29 -16.51 -44.44 -41.61
N PRO A 30 -15.55 -45.23 -41.13
CA PRO A 30 -15.27 -45.39 -39.69
C PRO A 30 -14.12 -44.55 -39.20
N GLY A 31 -14.22 -44.17 -37.96
CA GLY A 31 -13.13 -44.11 -37.00
C GLY A 31 -12.05 -43.00 -37.13
N VAL A 32 -12.30 -41.84 -36.50
CA VAL A 32 -11.26 -41.08 -35.84
C VAL A 32 -11.78 -40.69 -34.46
N LEU A 33 -11.22 -41.27 -33.42
CA LEU A 33 -11.41 -40.83 -32.04
C LEU A 33 -10.70 -39.46 -31.90
N GLU A 34 -11.41 -38.38 -32.18
CA GLU A 34 -11.04 -37.06 -31.66
C GLU A 34 -11.39 -37.08 -30.16
N SER A 35 -10.36 -37.28 -29.33
CA SER A 35 -10.45 -36.97 -27.93
C SER A 35 -10.65 -35.46 -27.78
N CYS A 36 -11.92 -35.05 -27.71
CA CYS A 36 -12.27 -33.73 -27.18
C CYS A 36 -11.73 -33.67 -25.76
N LEU A 37 -10.56 -33.02 -25.60
CA LEU A 37 -10.15 -32.41 -24.37
C LEU A 37 -11.22 -31.36 -24.02
N THR A 38 -12.31 -31.78 -23.42
CA THR A 38 -13.23 -30.90 -22.73
C THR A 38 -12.45 -30.30 -21.58
N SER A 39 -11.89 -29.11 -21.78
CA SER A 39 -11.55 -28.23 -20.67
C SER A 39 -12.84 -28.06 -19.87
N SER A 40 -13.00 -28.85 -18.83
CA SER A 40 -14.10 -28.69 -17.88
C SER A 40 -13.87 -27.36 -17.15
N SER A 41 -14.45 -26.28 -17.68
CA SER A 41 -14.63 -25.06 -16.91
C SER A 41 -15.59 -25.43 -15.77
N SER A 42 -15.04 -25.76 -14.60
CA SER A 42 -15.83 -26.02 -13.41
C SER A 42 -16.62 -24.75 -13.08
N THR A 43 -17.93 -24.82 -13.21
CA THR A 43 -18.83 -23.74 -12.76
C THR A 43 -18.57 -23.50 -11.27
N PRO A 44 -18.33 -22.26 -10.83
CA PRO A 44 -18.12 -21.98 -9.41
C PRO A 44 -19.30 -22.47 -8.58
N SER A 45 -19.05 -23.27 -7.54
CA SER A 45 -20.07 -23.83 -6.67
C SER A 45 -20.28 -23.01 -5.39
N GLY A 46 -19.57 -21.88 -5.25
CA GLY A 46 -19.70 -20.92 -4.17
C GLY A 46 -19.18 -19.55 -4.56
N SER A 47 -19.38 -18.56 -3.72
CA SER A 47 -18.83 -17.21 -3.92
C SER A 47 -18.14 -16.71 -2.67
N ILE A 48 -17.03 -15.99 -2.86
CA ILE A 48 -16.28 -15.27 -1.83
C ILE A 48 -16.39 -13.78 -2.15
N LYS A 49 -16.69 -12.97 -1.13
CA LYS A 49 -16.67 -11.52 -1.25
C LYS A 49 -15.51 -10.94 -0.44
N ILE A 50 -14.63 -10.20 -1.10
CA ILE A 50 -13.53 -9.47 -0.50
C ILE A 50 -13.91 -7.99 -0.49
N GLY A 51 -14.00 -7.39 0.71
CA GLY A 51 -14.11 -5.95 0.87
C GLY A 51 -12.73 -5.30 0.72
N TYR A 52 -12.66 -4.13 0.11
CA TYR A 52 -11.44 -3.35 -0.01
C TYR A 52 -11.73 -1.88 0.33
N VAL A 53 -11.05 -1.33 1.33
CA VAL A 53 -11.22 0.06 1.74
C VAL A 53 -9.89 0.79 1.66
N SER A 54 -9.88 1.92 0.95
CA SER A 54 -8.73 2.81 0.83
C SER A 54 -9.19 4.27 0.61
N PRO A 55 -8.32 5.27 0.78
CA PRO A 55 -8.66 6.68 0.57
C PRO A 55 -8.56 7.04 -0.91
N ILE A 56 -9.63 6.83 -1.66
CA ILE A 56 -9.70 7.20 -3.08
C ILE A 56 -9.78 8.71 -3.23
N THR A 57 -10.46 9.40 -2.29
CA THR A 57 -10.58 10.85 -2.24
C THR A 57 -10.09 11.42 -0.91
N GLY A 58 -9.94 12.76 -0.83
CA GLY A 58 -9.49 13.47 0.37
C GLY A 58 -7.98 13.70 0.43
N ALA A 59 -7.48 14.12 1.61
CA ALA A 59 -6.10 14.60 1.81
C ALA A 59 -5.03 13.51 1.54
N THR A 60 -5.37 12.23 1.71
CA THR A 60 -4.46 11.10 1.51
C THR A 60 -4.77 10.30 0.25
N SER A 61 -5.47 10.89 -0.74
CA SER A 61 -5.89 10.22 -1.97
C SER A 61 -4.75 9.66 -2.81
N GLY A 62 -3.53 10.17 -2.67
CA GLY A 62 -2.34 9.59 -3.32
C GLY A 62 -2.12 8.12 -2.97
N PHE A 63 -2.54 7.68 -1.79
CA PHE A 63 -2.47 6.28 -1.39
C PHE A 63 -3.49 5.39 -2.10
N GLY A 64 -4.66 5.92 -2.48
CA GLY A 64 -5.68 5.18 -3.24
C GLY A 64 -5.51 5.26 -4.76
N GLU A 65 -4.62 6.13 -5.25
CA GLU A 65 -4.46 6.40 -6.69
C GLU A 65 -4.22 5.14 -7.54
N PRO A 66 -3.35 4.18 -7.19
CA PRO A 66 -3.11 2.99 -8.00
C PRO A 66 -4.14 1.87 -7.81
N ASP A 67 -5.03 1.97 -6.85
CA ASP A 67 -5.94 0.89 -6.47
C ASP A 67 -6.87 0.41 -7.59
N PRO A 68 -7.45 1.28 -8.45
CA PRO A 68 -8.24 0.80 -9.58
C PRO A 68 -7.48 -0.14 -10.51
N TYR A 69 -6.19 0.14 -10.76
CA TYR A 69 -5.32 -0.70 -11.57
C TYR A 69 -5.03 -2.04 -10.86
N VAL A 70 -4.64 -1.99 -9.60
CA VAL A 70 -4.33 -3.18 -8.79
C VAL A 70 -5.56 -4.08 -8.62
N ILE A 71 -6.73 -3.51 -8.31
CA ILE A 71 -7.99 -4.24 -8.23
C ILE A 71 -8.33 -4.89 -9.57
N GLY A 72 -8.06 -4.21 -10.69
CA GLY A 72 -8.21 -4.76 -12.03
C GLY A 72 -7.36 -6.01 -12.27
N LEU A 73 -6.09 -5.98 -11.85
CA LEU A 73 -5.20 -7.14 -11.90
C LEU A 73 -5.69 -8.30 -11.03
N ALA A 74 -6.12 -8.00 -9.79
CA ALA A 74 -6.65 -9.00 -8.88
C ALA A 74 -7.94 -9.63 -9.43
N ARG A 75 -8.88 -8.85 -9.96
CA ARG A 75 -10.10 -9.37 -10.60
C ARG A 75 -9.78 -10.27 -11.78
N LYS A 76 -8.79 -9.89 -12.60
CA LYS A 76 -8.30 -10.73 -13.70
C LYS A 76 -7.72 -12.05 -13.20
N ALA A 77 -6.92 -12.03 -12.15
CA ALA A 77 -6.34 -13.24 -11.56
C ALA A 77 -7.40 -14.16 -10.95
N PHE A 78 -8.47 -13.60 -10.39
CA PHE A 78 -9.60 -14.36 -9.84
C PHE A 78 -10.68 -14.74 -10.87
N SER A 79 -10.53 -14.38 -12.15
CA SER A 79 -11.58 -14.58 -13.16
C SER A 79 -11.98 -16.04 -13.38
N SER A 80 -11.06 -16.98 -13.18
CA SER A 80 -11.32 -18.43 -13.23
C SER A 80 -11.78 -19.01 -11.88
N GLY A 81 -12.01 -18.15 -10.89
CA GLY A 81 -12.31 -18.55 -9.51
C GLY A 81 -11.09 -18.94 -8.69
N LEU A 82 -11.32 -19.24 -7.43
CA LEU A 82 -10.32 -19.67 -6.46
C LEU A 82 -10.66 -21.09 -6.00
N SER A 83 -9.78 -22.05 -6.27
CA SER A 83 -9.97 -23.44 -5.84
C SER A 83 -9.49 -23.61 -4.39
N ILE A 84 -10.39 -24.08 -3.52
CA ILE A 84 -10.17 -24.26 -2.07
C ILE A 84 -10.81 -25.58 -1.65
N GLY A 85 -10.04 -26.50 -1.10
CA GLY A 85 -10.55 -27.79 -0.61
C GLY A 85 -11.31 -28.59 -1.68
N GLY A 86 -10.92 -28.48 -2.95
CA GLY A 86 -11.61 -29.14 -4.08
C GLY A 86 -12.84 -28.41 -4.61
N THR A 87 -13.26 -27.31 -4.00
CA THR A 87 -14.37 -26.45 -4.45
C THR A 87 -13.84 -25.21 -5.13
N THR A 88 -14.39 -24.84 -6.28
CA THR A 88 -14.07 -23.58 -6.96
C THR A 88 -15.09 -22.51 -6.56
N TYR A 89 -14.58 -21.40 -6.03
CA TYR A 89 -15.36 -20.24 -5.62
C TYR A 89 -15.16 -19.09 -6.62
N SER A 90 -16.24 -18.44 -7.02
CA SER A 90 -16.13 -17.12 -7.65
C SER A 90 -15.65 -16.10 -6.62
N VAL A 91 -14.85 -15.11 -7.04
CA VAL A 91 -14.35 -14.07 -6.14
C VAL A 91 -14.85 -12.70 -6.62
N GLU A 92 -15.58 -12.02 -5.76
CA GLU A 92 -16.05 -10.66 -5.96
C GLU A 92 -15.23 -9.70 -5.08
N ILE A 93 -14.70 -8.61 -5.65
CA ILE A 93 -14.02 -7.55 -4.92
C ILE A 93 -14.91 -6.32 -4.90
N VAL A 94 -15.32 -5.91 -3.70
CA VAL A 94 -16.17 -4.73 -3.46
C VAL A 94 -15.34 -3.63 -2.79
N SER A 95 -14.99 -2.59 -3.55
CA SER A 95 -14.20 -1.46 -3.03
C SER A 95 -15.08 -0.32 -2.50
N ARG A 96 -14.57 0.41 -1.50
CA ARG A 96 -15.18 1.62 -0.92
C ARG A 96 -14.12 2.67 -0.65
N ASP A 97 -14.53 3.92 -0.76
CA ASP A 97 -13.71 5.08 -0.47
C ASP A 97 -13.86 5.49 1.01
N SER A 98 -12.76 5.59 1.74
CA SER A 98 -12.72 6.10 3.13
C SER A 98 -12.79 7.63 3.20
N GLN A 99 -12.66 8.32 2.07
CA GLN A 99 -12.58 9.80 1.98
C GLN A 99 -11.51 10.40 2.90
N SER A 100 -10.48 9.62 3.22
CA SER A 100 -9.37 10.02 4.11
C SER A 100 -9.83 10.40 5.54
N THR A 101 -10.98 9.89 6.01
CA THR A 101 -11.50 10.23 7.35
C THR A 101 -11.84 8.99 8.17
N PRO A 102 -11.56 8.99 9.51
CA PRO A 102 -11.83 7.85 10.38
C PRO A 102 -13.31 7.46 10.45
N SER A 103 -14.21 8.45 10.47
CA SER A 103 -15.65 8.20 10.56
C SER A 103 -16.20 7.53 9.32
N VAL A 104 -15.81 7.99 8.13
CA VAL A 104 -16.25 7.37 6.86
C VAL A 104 -15.63 5.99 6.70
N SER A 105 -14.35 5.80 7.08
CA SER A 105 -13.70 4.50 7.00
C SER A 105 -14.43 3.43 7.81
N ALA A 106 -14.82 3.75 9.04
CA ALA A 106 -15.61 2.86 9.89
C ALA A 106 -17.03 2.61 9.33
N GLN A 107 -17.68 3.65 8.80
CA GLN A 107 -18.98 3.54 8.17
C GLN A 107 -18.98 2.60 6.97
N VAL A 108 -18.07 2.82 6.01
CA VAL A 108 -18.01 1.99 4.79
C VAL A 108 -17.58 0.56 5.10
N ALA A 109 -16.76 0.34 6.14
CA ALA A 109 -16.44 -0.99 6.63
C ALA A 109 -17.71 -1.70 7.14
N ASN A 110 -18.54 -1.03 7.95
CA ASN A 110 -19.81 -1.59 8.42
C ASN A 110 -20.77 -1.88 7.25
N ASP A 111 -20.84 -1.02 6.23
CA ASP A 111 -21.63 -1.28 5.03
C ASP A 111 -21.17 -2.54 4.29
N LEU A 112 -19.86 -2.76 4.18
CA LEU A 112 -19.30 -3.98 3.58
C LEU A 112 -19.58 -5.22 4.44
N ILE A 113 -19.49 -5.10 5.76
CA ILE A 113 -19.70 -6.20 6.72
C ILE A 113 -21.19 -6.60 6.76
N LEU A 114 -22.08 -5.64 7.00
CA LEU A 114 -23.50 -5.89 7.24
C LEU A 114 -24.32 -5.95 5.97
N GLY A 115 -24.07 -5.03 5.03
CA GLY A 115 -24.81 -4.93 3.77
C GLY A 115 -24.31 -5.91 2.70
N GLN A 116 -23.00 -5.91 2.43
CA GLN A 116 -22.41 -6.79 1.41
C GLN A 116 -22.06 -8.18 1.93
N LYS A 117 -21.95 -8.35 3.27
CA LYS A 117 -21.61 -9.61 3.94
C LYS A 117 -20.28 -10.19 3.45
N VAL A 118 -19.25 -9.35 3.43
CA VAL A 118 -17.90 -9.76 2.99
C VAL A 118 -17.33 -10.87 3.88
N ASP A 119 -16.58 -11.76 3.26
CA ASP A 119 -15.93 -12.90 3.92
C ASP A 119 -14.56 -12.51 4.49
N LEU A 120 -13.88 -11.58 3.81
CA LEU A 120 -12.56 -11.05 4.15
C LEU A 120 -12.54 -9.55 3.84
N MET A 121 -11.90 -8.76 4.70
CA MET A 121 -11.66 -7.33 4.49
C MET A 121 -10.18 -7.08 4.22
N LEU A 122 -9.90 -6.22 3.26
CA LEU A 122 -8.58 -5.66 2.97
C LEU A 122 -8.63 -4.15 3.16
N THR A 123 -7.59 -3.56 3.73
CA THR A 123 -7.51 -2.09 3.87
C THR A 123 -6.07 -1.62 3.88
N THR A 124 -5.86 -0.41 3.42
CA THR A 124 -4.51 0.17 3.32
C THR A 124 -4.57 1.67 3.50
N SER A 125 -3.49 2.17 3.88
CA SER A 125 -2.84 3.45 3.72
C SER A 125 -2.53 4.21 5.01
N THR A 126 -3.41 4.86 5.68
CA THR A 126 -3.09 5.67 6.87
C THR A 126 -3.87 5.21 8.09
N PRO A 127 -3.45 5.56 9.32
CA PRO A 127 -4.19 5.19 10.52
C PRO A 127 -5.66 5.62 10.48
N GLU A 128 -5.96 6.77 9.84
CA GLU A 128 -7.31 7.31 9.70
C GLU A 128 -8.24 6.37 8.92
N THR A 129 -7.70 5.66 7.92
CA THR A 129 -8.45 4.65 7.16
C THR A 129 -8.38 3.29 7.84
N VAL A 130 -7.17 2.80 8.10
CA VAL A 130 -6.91 1.41 8.48
C VAL A 130 -7.46 1.07 9.86
N ASN A 131 -7.30 1.98 10.86
CA ASN A 131 -7.73 1.69 12.23
C ASN A 131 -9.25 1.64 12.35
N GLY A 132 -9.97 2.52 11.65
CA GLY A 132 -11.44 2.50 11.64
C GLY A 132 -12.00 1.21 11.02
N VAL A 133 -11.42 0.76 9.90
CA VAL A 133 -11.79 -0.50 9.24
C VAL A 133 -11.46 -1.70 10.12
N SER A 134 -10.23 -1.74 10.67
CA SER A 134 -9.78 -2.84 11.53
C SER A 134 -10.66 -2.98 12.78
N ALA A 135 -10.97 -1.88 13.46
CA ALA A 135 -11.84 -1.89 14.64
C ALA A 135 -13.24 -2.43 14.32
N ALA A 136 -13.84 -2.01 13.21
CA ALA A 136 -15.15 -2.51 12.78
C ALA A 136 -15.11 -4.02 12.48
N CYS A 137 -14.03 -4.50 11.83
CA CYS A 137 -13.85 -5.92 11.54
C CYS A 137 -13.64 -6.78 12.79
N GLU A 138 -12.82 -6.32 13.74
CA GLU A 138 -12.60 -7.04 15.00
C GLU A 138 -13.90 -7.17 15.78
N ALA A 139 -14.66 -6.08 15.91
CA ALA A 139 -15.95 -6.08 16.60
C ALA A 139 -16.99 -6.99 15.94
N ALA A 140 -16.98 -7.10 14.63
CA ALA A 140 -17.93 -7.91 13.85
C ALA A 140 -17.47 -9.37 13.62
N GLY A 141 -16.27 -9.72 14.03
CA GLY A 141 -15.70 -11.05 13.79
C GLY A 141 -15.42 -11.34 12.30
N VAL A 142 -15.00 -10.34 11.53
CA VAL A 142 -14.65 -10.46 10.13
C VAL A 142 -13.13 -10.40 10.00
N PRO A 143 -12.48 -11.41 9.36
CA PRO A 143 -11.04 -11.34 9.12
C PRO A 143 -10.68 -10.08 8.33
N CYS A 144 -9.66 -9.35 8.79
CA CYS A 144 -9.17 -8.15 8.12
C CYS A 144 -7.64 -8.20 8.01
N ILE A 145 -7.14 -7.90 6.83
CA ILE A 145 -5.72 -7.77 6.55
C ILE A 145 -5.43 -6.34 6.15
N SER A 146 -4.46 -5.71 6.80
CA SER A 146 -4.12 -4.31 6.58
C SER A 146 -2.63 -4.09 6.38
N THR A 147 -2.27 -2.96 5.73
CA THR A 147 -0.89 -2.55 5.49
C THR A 147 -0.74 -1.04 5.39
N VAL A 148 0.50 -0.55 5.26
CA VAL A 148 0.88 0.87 5.06
C VAL A 148 0.48 1.78 6.22
N VAL A 149 0.64 1.27 7.43
CA VAL A 149 0.61 2.04 8.68
C VAL A 149 1.78 1.53 9.51
N PRO A 150 2.62 2.37 10.11
CA PRO A 150 3.60 1.88 11.08
C PRO A 150 2.90 1.00 12.11
N TRP A 151 3.43 -0.21 12.34
CA TRP A 151 2.71 -1.18 13.17
C TRP A 151 2.37 -0.65 14.58
N GLN A 152 3.19 0.27 15.10
CA GLN A 152 2.92 0.94 16.38
C GLN A 152 1.63 1.76 16.33
N ALA A 153 1.45 2.57 15.27
CA ALA A 153 0.24 3.38 15.12
C ALA A 153 -1.01 2.52 14.90
N TRP A 154 -0.87 1.35 14.26
CA TRP A 154 -1.95 0.39 14.14
C TRP A 154 -2.21 -0.36 15.47
N TYR A 155 -1.20 -1.04 15.98
CA TYR A 155 -1.35 -1.96 17.13
C TYR A 155 -1.76 -1.22 18.42
N LEU A 156 -1.00 -0.18 18.77
CA LEU A 156 -1.25 0.63 19.96
C LEU A 156 -2.48 1.52 19.79
N GLY A 157 -2.70 2.06 18.59
CA GLY A 157 -3.87 2.88 18.25
C GLY A 157 -5.20 2.12 18.35
N LEU A 158 -5.17 0.79 18.19
CA LEU A 158 -6.33 -0.10 18.41
C LEU A 158 -6.42 -0.66 19.83
N GLY A 159 -5.59 -0.20 20.76
CA GLY A 159 -5.59 -0.65 22.15
C GLY A 159 -4.75 -1.92 22.39
N GLY A 160 -3.90 -2.28 21.44
CA GLY A 160 -2.94 -3.39 21.59
C GLY A 160 -1.99 -3.13 22.75
N GLN A 161 -1.64 -4.18 23.50
CA GLN A 161 -0.75 -4.08 24.65
C GLN A 161 0.47 -4.98 24.44
N ILE A 162 1.65 -4.36 24.48
CA ILE A 162 2.92 -5.07 24.29
C ILE A 162 3.12 -6.08 25.43
N GLY A 163 3.42 -7.33 25.06
CA GLY A 163 3.67 -8.41 26.02
C GLY A 163 2.43 -9.17 26.47
N GLN A 164 1.24 -8.86 25.95
CA GLN A 164 0.06 -9.70 26.11
C GLN A 164 -0.06 -10.72 24.97
N SER A 165 -0.50 -11.94 25.28
CA SER A 165 -0.48 -13.06 24.34
C SER A 165 -1.54 -12.98 23.23
N THR A 166 -2.64 -12.26 23.44
CA THR A 166 -3.71 -12.12 22.43
C THR A 166 -4.48 -10.82 22.68
N THR A 167 -4.25 -9.84 21.81
CA THR A 167 -5.06 -8.61 21.85
C THR A 167 -6.18 -8.69 20.79
N PHE A 168 -5.90 -9.22 19.60
CA PHE A 168 -6.84 -9.27 18.48
C PHE A 168 -7.05 -10.70 17.99
N LYS A 169 -8.28 -10.99 17.55
CA LYS A 169 -8.66 -12.30 17.02
C LYS A 169 -8.79 -12.32 15.51
N TYR A 170 -9.34 -11.26 14.91
CA TYR A 170 -9.73 -11.23 13.49
C TYR A 170 -8.93 -10.27 12.65
N ILE A 171 -8.17 -9.35 13.24
CA ILE A 171 -7.41 -8.36 12.48
C ILE A 171 -5.91 -8.67 12.48
N PHE A 172 -5.30 -8.49 11.31
CA PHE A 172 -3.90 -8.77 11.05
C PHE A 172 -3.28 -7.62 10.26
N HIS A 173 -2.03 -7.33 10.55
CA HIS A 173 -1.32 -6.22 9.94
C HIS A 173 0.07 -6.63 9.50
N TYR A 174 0.54 -6.04 8.40
CA TYR A 174 1.94 -6.12 8.04
C TYR A 174 2.39 -4.78 7.46
N CYS A 175 3.41 -4.24 8.06
CA CYS A 175 4.05 -3.02 7.62
C CYS A 175 5.37 -2.82 8.38
N PHE A 176 6.13 -1.83 7.98
CA PHE A 176 7.26 -1.34 8.75
C PHE A 176 6.83 -0.77 10.10
N GLY A 177 7.80 -0.59 10.98
CA GLY A 177 7.65 0.15 12.23
C GLY A 177 8.76 1.19 12.37
N VAL A 178 8.84 1.79 13.56
CA VAL A 178 9.86 2.78 13.89
C VAL A 178 11.27 2.20 13.78
N GLU A 179 11.45 0.92 14.12
CA GLU A 179 12.73 0.22 14.05
C GLU A 179 13.24 0.06 12.62
N GLN A 180 12.36 -0.09 11.61
CA GLN A 180 12.76 -0.13 10.21
C GLN A 180 13.19 1.26 9.71
N PHE A 181 12.50 2.33 10.12
CA PHE A 181 12.95 3.69 9.86
C PHE A 181 14.29 3.98 10.51
N PHE A 182 14.44 3.64 11.78
CA PHE A 182 15.69 3.80 12.51
C PHE A 182 16.83 3.08 11.81
N ASN A 183 16.64 1.83 11.42
CA ASN A 183 17.63 1.03 10.72
C ASN A 183 18.03 1.70 9.38
N ALA A 184 17.05 2.05 8.54
CA ALA A 184 17.29 2.69 7.25
C ALA A 184 18.05 4.03 7.42
N TYR A 185 17.65 4.88 8.37
CA TYR A 185 18.26 6.19 8.56
C TYR A 185 19.68 6.07 9.10
N THR A 186 19.94 5.20 10.06
CA THR A 186 21.27 5.01 10.66
C THR A 186 22.29 4.36 9.71
N HIS A 187 21.82 3.70 8.63
CA HIS A 187 22.70 3.18 7.57
C HIS A 187 22.80 4.13 6.37
N LEU A 188 21.77 4.93 6.11
CA LEU A 188 21.76 5.88 4.98
C LEU A 188 22.51 7.18 5.31
N TRP A 189 22.21 7.84 6.44
CA TRP A 189 22.72 9.17 6.76
C TRP A 189 24.24 9.25 6.94
N PRO A 190 24.96 8.23 7.45
CA PRO A 190 26.42 8.27 7.53
C PRO A 190 27.15 8.35 6.20
N GLN A 191 26.46 8.12 5.07
CA GLN A 191 27.04 8.30 3.73
C GLN A 191 27.34 9.78 3.40
N VAL A 192 26.72 10.71 4.13
CA VAL A 192 26.94 12.16 3.97
C VAL A 192 27.47 12.75 5.29
N PRO A 193 28.66 13.41 5.29
CA PRO A 193 29.17 14.07 6.48
C PRO A 193 28.24 15.20 6.95
N THR A 194 27.81 15.15 8.21
CA THR A 194 26.92 16.13 8.85
C THR A 194 27.38 16.41 10.30
N ASN A 195 26.82 17.45 10.92
CA ASN A 195 26.98 17.71 12.35
C ASN A 195 26.05 16.85 13.24
N LYS A 196 25.29 15.92 12.65
CA LYS A 196 24.31 15.04 13.31
C LYS A 196 23.17 15.76 14.05
N LYS A 197 22.94 17.05 13.78
CA LYS A 197 21.76 17.76 14.28
C LYS A 197 20.60 17.58 13.31
N VAL A 198 19.50 17.06 13.83
CA VAL A 198 18.29 16.70 13.08
C VAL A 198 17.16 17.65 13.46
N GLY A 199 16.77 18.53 12.55
CA GLY A 199 15.54 19.29 12.68
C GLY A 199 14.34 18.39 12.32
N VAL A 200 13.37 18.27 13.22
CA VAL A 200 12.26 17.37 13.00
C VAL A 200 10.92 18.10 12.91
N MET A 201 10.10 17.72 11.92
CA MET A 201 8.73 18.17 11.74
C MET A 201 7.81 16.94 11.79
N TRP A 202 7.34 16.61 12.98
CA TRP A 202 6.43 15.48 13.23
C TRP A 202 5.07 16.02 13.64
N PRO A 203 3.98 15.73 12.88
CA PRO A 203 2.64 16.29 13.11
C PRO A 203 2.02 15.79 14.42
N ASN A 204 0.91 16.43 14.81
CA ASN A 204 0.05 15.98 15.91
C ASN A 204 -0.99 14.97 15.39
N ASP A 205 -0.54 13.96 14.68
CA ASP A 205 -1.34 12.82 14.24
C ASP A 205 -0.85 11.51 14.87
N ALA A 206 -1.52 10.40 14.56
CA ALA A 206 -1.15 9.08 15.10
C ALA A 206 0.28 8.67 14.72
N ASP A 207 0.71 8.95 13.48
CA ASP A 207 2.04 8.62 13.01
C ASP A 207 3.10 9.52 13.66
N GLY A 208 2.91 10.84 13.64
CA GLY A 208 3.85 11.81 14.21
C GLY A 208 4.05 11.61 15.70
N ASN A 209 2.98 11.30 16.44
CA ASN A 209 3.06 11.01 17.86
C ASN A 209 3.80 9.69 18.15
N ALA A 210 3.55 8.62 17.38
CA ALA A 210 4.28 7.35 17.51
C ALA A 210 5.78 7.52 17.20
N ILE A 211 6.11 8.25 16.14
CA ILE A 211 7.49 8.54 15.73
C ILE A 211 8.20 9.38 16.79
N ARG A 212 7.56 10.42 17.33
CA ARG A 212 8.14 11.26 18.40
C ARG A 212 8.48 10.46 19.64
N GLN A 213 7.60 9.54 20.04
CA GLN A 213 7.79 8.73 21.23
C GLN A 213 8.90 7.67 21.08
N ALA A 214 9.12 7.15 19.89
CA ALA A 214 10.01 6.01 19.70
C ALA A 214 11.28 6.33 18.87
N LEU A 215 11.15 6.99 17.71
CA LEU A 215 12.28 7.26 16.83
C LEU A 215 13.20 8.35 17.39
N GLY A 216 12.64 9.40 18.00
CA GLY A 216 13.43 10.48 18.59
C GLY A 216 14.45 9.97 19.61
N PRO A 217 14.03 9.28 20.70
CA PRO A 217 14.93 8.67 21.67
C PRO A 217 15.92 7.67 21.04
N ALA A 218 15.51 6.86 20.07
CA ALA A 218 16.38 5.91 19.38
C ALA A 218 17.51 6.62 18.63
N LEU A 219 17.19 7.66 17.85
CA LEU A 219 18.20 8.47 17.15
C LEU A 219 19.15 9.19 18.11
N GLN A 220 18.64 9.71 19.25
CA GLN A 220 19.47 10.30 20.28
C GLN A 220 20.47 9.28 20.84
N SER A 221 20.02 8.06 21.10
CA SER A 221 20.88 6.96 21.57
C SER A 221 21.94 6.55 20.54
N ALA A 222 21.67 6.79 19.23
CA ALA A 222 22.64 6.59 18.14
C ALA A 222 23.56 7.81 17.90
N GLY A 223 23.51 8.83 18.77
CA GLY A 223 24.40 9.98 18.75
C GLY A 223 23.94 11.14 17.86
N TYR A 224 22.66 11.19 17.50
CA TYR A 224 22.05 12.34 16.84
C TYR A 224 21.47 13.33 17.85
N THR A 225 21.54 14.61 17.55
CA THR A 225 20.89 15.66 18.35
C THR A 225 19.56 16.02 17.70
N ILE A 226 18.45 15.74 18.39
CA ILE A 226 17.10 16.03 17.89
C ILE A 226 16.69 17.44 18.29
N VAL A 227 16.37 18.27 17.31
CA VAL A 227 15.79 19.60 17.47
C VAL A 227 14.31 19.51 17.11
N ASP A 228 13.46 19.32 18.13
CA ASP A 228 12.00 19.18 17.98
C ASP A 228 11.30 20.47 18.45
N PRO A 229 10.67 21.23 17.53
CA PRO A 229 9.87 22.41 17.90
C PRO A 229 8.57 22.07 18.63
N GLY A 230 8.18 20.82 18.66
CA GLY A 230 6.91 20.32 19.16
C GLY A 230 5.95 19.91 18.02
N PRO A 231 4.83 19.29 18.37
CA PRO A 231 3.81 18.88 17.38
C PRO A 231 3.17 20.11 16.74
N TYR A 232 2.73 19.95 15.51
CA TYR A 232 1.94 20.93 14.76
C TYR A 232 0.69 20.24 14.19
N GLU A 233 -0.37 21.03 13.95
CA GLU A 233 -1.62 20.50 13.40
C GLU A 233 -1.54 20.40 11.88
N ASP A 234 -2.14 19.34 11.32
CA ASP A 234 -2.27 19.17 9.88
C ASP A 234 -3.01 20.38 9.27
N GLY A 235 -2.52 20.86 8.11
CA GLY A 235 -3.04 22.06 7.46
C GLY A 235 -2.44 23.35 7.97
N THR A 236 -1.39 23.32 8.78
CA THR A 236 -0.63 24.51 9.19
C THR A 236 -0.07 25.25 7.96
N ASN A 237 -0.23 26.58 7.92
CA ASN A 237 0.16 27.41 6.77
C ASN A 237 1.41 28.26 7.02
N ASP A 238 1.89 28.37 8.25
CA ASP A 238 3.09 29.13 8.63
C ASP A 238 4.02 28.31 9.52
N TYR A 239 5.21 28.06 9.00
CA TYR A 239 6.27 27.29 9.67
C TYR A 239 7.48 28.15 10.00
N SER A 240 7.37 29.49 9.98
CA SER A 240 8.50 30.42 10.13
C SER A 240 9.23 30.25 11.44
N ALA A 241 8.52 29.97 12.54
CA ALA A 241 9.15 29.76 13.85
C ALA A 241 10.01 28.51 13.90
N GLN A 242 9.53 27.39 13.31
CA GLN A 242 10.24 26.13 13.21
C GLN A 242 11.48 26.27 12.33
N ILE A 243 11.33 26.91 11.17
CA ILE A 243 12.42 27.17 10.22
C ILE A 243 13.51 28.03 10.87
N ALA A 244 13.14 29.14 11.52
CA ALA A 244 14.10 30.00 12.23
C ALA A 244 14.85 29.25 13.31
N ARG A 245 14.20 28.32 14.03
CA ARG A 245 14.86 27.45 15.01
C ARG A 245 15.87 26.52 14.36
N PHE A 246 15.53 25.87 13.25
CA PHE A 246 16.42 24.95 12.54
C PHE A 246 17.65 25.67 11.98
N ILE A 247 17.51 26.89 11.47
CA ILE A 247 18.64 27.72 11.01
C ILE A 247 19.55 28.08 12.21
N ARG A 248 18.97 28.58 13.30
CA ARG A 248 19.74 28.99 14.49
C ARG A 248 20.52 27.84 15.11
N GLU A 249 19.93 26.62 15.12
CA GLU A 249 20.57 25.43 15.65
C GLU A 249 21.49 24.73 14.66
N ASP A 250 21.59 25.21 13.40
CA ASP A 250 22.34 24.61 12.29
C ASP A 250 21.98 23.14 12.08
N CYS A 251 20.67 22.86 11.86
CA CYS A 251 20.21 21.50 11.60
C CYS A 251 20.56 21.10 10.16
N GLN A 252 21.60 20.26 10.01
CA GLN A 252 22.07 19.79 8.70
C GLN A 252 21.32 18.55 8.19
N ILE A 253 20.59 17.87 9.07
CA ILE A 253 19.65 16.82 8.70
C ILE A 253 18.24 17.34 8.99
N PHE A 254 17.34 17.14 8.06
CA PHE A 254 15.92 17.41 8.24
C PHE A 254 15.15 16.08 8.15
N ASN A 255 14.24 15.83 9.08
CA ASN A 255 13.38 14.64 9.08
C ASN A 255 11.93 15.00 9.31
N THR A 256 11.02 14.35 8.59
CA THR A 256 9.61 14.70 8.64
C THR A 256 8.69 13.55 8.24
N PHE A 257 7.45 13.58 8.80
CA PHE A 257 6.38 12.64 8.54
C PHE A 257 5.02 13.32 8.21
N PRO A 258 4.97 14.54 7.65
CA PRO A 258 3.72 15.24 7.39
C PRO A 258 2.95 14.62 6.22
N ILE A 259 1.65 14.96 6.16
CA ILE A 259 0.88 14.78 4.94
C ILE A 259 1.49 15.61 3.79
N PRO A 260 1.28 15.19 2.53
CA PRO A 260 1.94 15.82 1.38
C PRO A 260 1.76 17.33 1.23
N PRO A 261 0.55 17.92 1.42
CA PRO A 261 0.36 19.36 1.30
C PRO A 261 1.19 20.18 2.33
N ASP A 262 1.29 19.70 3.55
CA ASP A 262 2.00 20.38 4.63
C ASP A 262 3.50 20.39 4.36
N PHE A 263 4.06 19.28 3.87
CA PHE A 263 5.46 19.26 3.49
C PHE A 263 5.77 20.24 2.36
N ALA A 264 4.93 20.32 1.34
CA ALA A 264 5.13 21.26 0.25
C ALA A 264 5.13 22.72 0.75
N THR A 265 4.20 23.08 1.64
CA THR A 265 4.12 24.39 2.27
C THR A 265 5.40 24.68 3.08
N PHE A 266 5.77 23.77 3.97
CA PHE A 266 6.98 23.89 4.78
C PHE A 266 8.26 24.02 3.92
N TRP A 267 8.45 23.16 2.93
CA TRP A 267 9.68 23.12 2.15
C TRP A 267 9.88 24.36 1.27
N ASN A 268 8.78 24.90 0.73
CA ASN A 268 8.81 26.18 0.01
C ASN A 268 9.18 27.34 0.94
N GLN A 269 8.61 27.40 2.15
CA GLN A 269 8.99 28.42 3.15
C GLN A 269 10.44 28.23 3.62
N ALA A 270 10.90 27.00 3.79
CA ALA A 270 12.28 26.66 4.13
C ALA A 270 13.27 27.19 3.06
N LYS A 271 12.90 27.06 1.77
CA LYS A 271 13.68 27.65 0.66
C LYS A 271 13.69 29.17 0.72
N GLN A 272 12.52 29.79 0.88
CA GLN A 272 12.39 31.26 0.94
C GLN A 272 13.17 31.87 2.09
N GLN A 273 13.23 31.21 3.25
CA GLN A 273 13.94 31.65 4.44
C GLN A 273 15.40 31.17 4.50
N GLY A 274 15.87 30.45 3.47
CA GLY A 274 17.28 30.02 3.35
C GLY A 274 17.66 28.75 4.10
N TYR A 275 16.72 28.06 4.77
CA TYR A 275 17.04 26.84 5.52
C TYR A 275 17.55 25.71 4.62
N THR A 276 17.00 25.58 3.40
CA THR A 276 17.42 24.49 2.49
C THR A 276 18.92 24.52 2.18
N SER A 277 19.58 25.67 2.23
CA SER A 277 21.04 25.79 2.04
C SER A 277 21.88 25.27 3.21
N HIS A 278 21.28 25.10 4.40
CA HIS A 278 21.92 24.47 5.57
C HIS A 278 21.75 22.94 5.54
N VAL A 279 20.72 22.44 4.86
CA VAL A 279 20.38 21.01 4.84
C VAL A 279 21.34 20.26 3.95
N LYS A 280 21.97 19.23 4.49
CA LYS A 280 22.76 18.23 3.74
C LYS A 280 22.00 16.95 3.48
N ILE A 281 21.02 16.61 4.31
CA ILE A 281 20.12 15.47 4.13
C ILE A 281 18.70 15.92 4.42
N GLY A 282 17.85 15.96 3.40
CA GLY A 282 16.42 16.19 3.54
C GLY A 282 15.69 14.85 3.52
N GLN A 283 15.49 14.23 4.69
CA GLN A 283 14.83 12.93 4.84
C GLN A 283 13.33 13.11 4.99
N ILE A 284 12.59 12.70 3.98
CA ILE A 284 11.13 12.77 3.96
C ILE A 284 10.51 11.39 4.07
N ALA A 285 9.24 11.31 4.48
CA ALA A 285 8.50 10.06 4.61
C ALA A 285 7.23 10.08 3.76
N LYS A 286 6.07 10.43 4.29
CA LYS A 286 4.78 10.35 3.55
C LYS A 286 4.83 11.00 2.15
N THR A 287 5.37 12.20 2.01
CA THR A 287 5.57 12.86 0.71
C THR A 287 6.53 12.09 -0.20
N GLY A 288 7.56 11.49 0.35
CA GLY A 288 8.52 10.68 -0.40
C GLY A 288 7.97 9.37 -0.96
N LEU A 289 6.70 9.06 -0.70
CA LEU A 289 6.00 7.90 -1.25
C LEU A 289 5.44 8.17 -2.66
N PHE A 290 5.29 9.44 -3.03
CA PHE A 290 4.61 9.87 -4.26
C PHE A 290 5.56 10.71 -5.13
N PRO A 291 6.12 10.13 -6.19
CA PRO A 291 7.05 10.83 -7.07
C PRO A 291 6.45 12.10 -7.69
N SER A 292 5.15 12.12 -7.96
CA SER A 292 4.45 13.31 -8.46
C SER A 292 4.54 14.50 -7.50
N GLN A 293 4.50 14.25 -6.20
CA GLN A 293 4.59 15.31 -5.18
C GLN A 293 6.03 15.80 -5.02
N VAL A 294 7.02 14.90 -5.09
CA VAL A 294 8.43 15.30 -5.11
C VAL A 294 8.74 16.11 -6.37
N SER A 295 8.22 15.68 -7.52
CA SER A 295 8.36 16.39 -8.80
C SER A 295 7.73 17.79 -8.78
N SER A 296 6.58 17.96 -8.08
CA SER A 296 5.89 19.25 -8.00
C SER A 296 6.68 20.31 -7.24
N LEU A 297 7.65 19.91 -6.41
CA LEU A 297 8.58 20.82 -5.74
C LEU A 297 9.66 21.40 -6.69
N GLY A 298 9.73 20.90 -7.93
CA GLY A 298 10.75 21.37 -8.88
C GLY A 298 12.18 21.08 -8.40
N ALA A 299 13.06 22.08 -8.51
CA ALA A 299 14.46 21.92 -8.15
C ALA A 299 14.67 21.51 -6.68
N ILE A 300 13.85 22.02 -5.76
CA ILE A 300 14.00 21.72 -4.32
C ILE A 300 13.48 20.32 -3.93
N GLY A 301 12.83 19.60 -4.84
CA GLY A 301 12.47 18.18 -4.68
C GLY A 301 13.62 17.24 -5.04
N ASN A 302 14.54 17.69 -5.90
CA ASN A 302 15.69 16.88 -6.31
C ASN A 302 16.68 16.70 -5.15
N GLY A 303 17.10 15.47 -4.91
CA GLY A 303 18.03 15.13 -3.85
C GLY A 303 17.39 14.89 -2.47
N LEU A 304 16.07 14.94 -2.34
CA LEU A 304 15.40 14.53 -1.11
C LEU A 304 15.56 13.03 -0.89
N ALA A 305 15.92 12.63 0.33
CA ALA A 305 16.04 11.24 0.74
C ALA A 305 14.68 10.71 1.26
N SER A 306 14.41 9.45 1.04
CA SER A 306 13.21 8.76 1.56
C SER A 306 13.53 7.34 1.97
N GLY A 307 12.67 6.76 2.81
CA GLY A 307 12.56 5.33 3.00
C GLY A 307 11.42 4.79 2.14
N VAL A 308 11.65 3.69 1.44
CA VAL A 308 10.65 3.04 0.60
C VAL A 308 10.37 1.62 1.07
N TYR A 309 9.11 1.22 1.01
CA TYR A 309 8.64 -0.13 1.34
C TYR A 309 8.28 -0.96 0.09
N TRP A 310 8.47 -0.40 -1.08
CA TRP A 310 8.39 -1.07 -2.38
C TRP A 310 8.92 -0.16 -3.49
N ALA A 311 9.56 -0.77 -4.50
CA ALA A 311 9.94 -0.12 -5.75
C ALA A 311 9.94 -1.14 -6.90
N PRO A 312 9.84 -0.70 -8.17
CA PRO A 312 9.90 -1.58 -9.35
C PRO A 312 11.22 -2.36 -9.48
N THR A 313 12.26 -1.90 -8.82
CA THR A 313 13.59 -2.54 -8.83
C THR A 313 13.74 -3.68 -7.81
N TRP A 314 12.73 -3.93 -6.97
CA TRP A 314 12.77 -5.01 -6.01
C TRP A 314 12.66 -6.38 -6.71
N PRO A 315 13.30 -7.46 -6.17
CA PRO A 315 13.44 -8.75 -6.84
C PRO A 315 12.24 -9.68 -6.66
N TYR A 316 11.10 -9.16 -6.20
CA TYR A 316 9.93 -9.96 -5.83
C TYR A 316 8.88 -10.03 -6.93
N LYS A 317 7.91 -10.92 -6.73
CA LYS A 317 6.74 -11.10 -7.60
C LYS A 317 5.49 -11.44 -6.81
N SER A 318 4.34 -11.04 -7.32
CA SER A 318 3.05 -11.43 -6.77
C SER A 318 2.81 -12.93 -6.96
N THR A 319 2.43 -13.61 -5.90
CA THR A 319 2.04 -15.04 -5.96
C THR A 319 0.66 -15.26 -6.55
N LEU A 320 -0.21 -14.25 -6.48
CA LEU A 320 -1.54 -14.30 -7.09
C LEU A 320 -1.50 -14.09 -8.60
N THR A 321 -0.79 -13.05 -9.06
CA THR A 321 -0.81 -12.62 -10.47
C THR A 321 0.39 -13.10 -11.26
N GLY A 322 1.49 -13.45 -10.60
CA GLY A 322 2.77 -13.80 -11.21
C GLY A 322 3.60 -12.60 -11.71
N VAL A 323 3.08 -11.37 -11.64
CA VAL A 323 3.80 -10.18 -12.09
C VAL A 323 4.97 -9.87 -11.15
N THR A 324 6.13 -9.49 -11.73
CA THR A 324 7.28 -8.98 -10.98
C THR A 324 7.06 -7.52 -10.58
N CYS A 325 7.86 -7.01 -9.63
CA CYS A 325 7.83 -5.59 -9.25
C CYS A 325 8.02 -4.68 -10.48
N LYS A 326 8.98 -5.01 -11.36
CA LYS A 326 9.20 -4.25 -12.60
C LYS A 326 7.97 -4.27 -13.51
N GLN A 327 7.37 -5.45 -13.74
CA GLN A 327 6.18 -5.56 -14.59
C GLN A 327 4.98 -4.82 -14.02
N LEU A 328 4.85 -4.77 -12.68
CA LEU A 328 3.79 -4.02 -12.02
C LEU A 328 3.96 -2.51 -12.24
N GLY A 329 5.17 -1.98 -12.02
CA GLY A 329 5.47 -0.57 -12.25
C GLY A 329 5.30 -0.17 -13.73
N ASP A 330 5.96 -0.88 -14.65
CA ASP A 330 5.86 -0.62 -16.09
C ASP A 330 4.40 -0.69 -16.59
N GLY A 331 3.64 -1.69 -16.12
CA GLY A 331 2.25 -1.88 -16.52
C GLY A 331 1.33 -0.77 -16.01
N TYR A 332 1.54 -0.29 -14.79
CA TYR A 332 0.82 0.85 -14.25
C TYR A 332 1.13 2.13 -15.04
N GLU A 333 2.41 2.40 -15.31
CA GLU A 333 2.82 3.56 -16.08
C GLU A 333 2.26 3.56 -17.50
N ALA A 334 2.24 2.39 -18.15
CA ALA A 334 1.67 2.23 -19.48
C ALA A 334 0.14 2.43 -19.48
N ALA A 335 -0.55 1.96 -18.46
CA ALA A 335 -2.01 2.03 -18.39
C ALA A 335 -2.53 3.40 -17.94
N SER A 336 -1.81 4.07 -17.03
CA SER A 336 -2.26 5.33 -16.39
C SER A 336 -1.61 6.59 -16.97
N GLY A 337 -0.44 6.47 -17.62
CA GLY A 337 0.39 7.60 -17.99
C GLY A 337 1.09 8.28 -16.81
N LYS A 338 0.99 7.73 -15.60
CA LYS A 338 1.57 8.25 -14.37
C LYS A 338 2.77 7.43 -13.94
N GLN A 339 3.71 8.05 -13.23
CA GLN A 339 4.84 7.34 -12.64
C GLN A 339 4.36 6.38 -11.54
N TRP A 340 5.07 5.27 -11.38
CA TRP A 340 4.84 4.33 -10.28
C TRP A 340 4.88 5.03 -8.91
N ASN A 341 4.18 4.48 -7.94
CA ASN A 341 4.35 4.82 -6.53
C ASN A 341 4.38 3.53 -5.69
N GLN A 342 4.81 3.64 -4.44
CA GLN A 342 5.03 2.49 -3.56
C GLN A 342 3.74 1.74 -3.22
N GLN A 343 2.60 2.41 -3.32
CA GLN A 343 1.31 1.83 -3.00
C GLN A 343 0.92 0.68 -3.94
N LEU A 344 1.45 0.67 -5.18
CA LEU A 344 1.26 -0.43 -6.13
C LEU A 344 1.60 -1.79 -5.53
N GLY A 345 2.81 -1.90 -4.95
CA GLY A 345 3.26 -3.14 -4.31
C GLY A 345 2.45 -3.47 -3.06
N ALA A 346 2.22 -2.47 -2.21
CA ALA A 346 1.46 -2.67 -0.98
C ALA A 346 0.01 -3.13 -1.26
N SER A 347 -0.69 -2.49 -2.18
CA SER A 347 -2.06 -2.87 -2.54
C SER A 347 -2.13 -4.25 -3.18
N LEU A 348 -1.18 -4.61 -4.06
CA LEU A 348 -1.18 -5.93 -4.68
C LEU A 348 -0.84 -7.04 -3.67
N SER A 349 0.07 -6.78 -2.73
CA SER A 349 0.43 -7.76 -1.69
C SER A 349 -0.74 -8.14 -0.79
N LEU A 350 -1.71 -7.24 -0.55
CA LEU A 350 -2.94 -7.58 0.17
C LEU A 350 -3.70 -8.72 -0.52
N PHE A 351 -3.76 -8.71 -1.84
CA PHE A 351 -4.41 -9.78 -2.61
C PHE A 351 -3.58 -11.08 -2.65
N ASP A 352 -2.23 -10.98 -2.60
CA ASP A 352 -1.36 -12.16 -2.43
C ASP A 352 -1.68 -12.86 -1.10
N VAL A 353 -1.72 -12.10 0.00
CA VAL A 353 -2.04 -12.62 1.33
C VAL A 353 -3.48 -13.15 1.39
N ALA A 354 -4.44 -12.42 0.82
CA ALA A 354 -5.85 -12.84 0.78
C ALA A 354 -6.03 -14.19 0.07
N ALA A 355 -5.44 -14.34 -1.12
CA ALA A 355 -5.51 -15.59 -1.87
C ALA A 355 -4.86 -16.76 -1.10
N ALA A 356 -3.71 -16.51 -0.45
CA ALA A 356 -2.99 -17.52 0.31
C ALA A 356 -3.79 -17.97 1.53
N VAL A 357 -4.29 -17.05 2.35
CA VAL A 357 -5.04 -17.40 3.58
C VAL A 357 -6.35 -18.11 3.25
N LEU A 358 -7.09 -17.64 2.23
CA LEU A 358 -8.33 -18.28 1.81
C LEU A 358 -8.11 -19.72 1.34
N LYS A 359 -7.04 -19.96 0.56
CA LYS A 359 -6.66 -21.32 0.14
C LYS A 359 -6.25 -22.20 1.33
N ALA A 360 -5.39 -21.68 2.20
CA ALA A 360 -4.87 -22.42 3.33
C ALA A 360 -5.93 -22.74 4.39
N SER A 361 -6.97 -21.91 4.52
CA SER A 361 -8.07 -22.13 5.46
C SER A 361 -8.90 -23.40 5.16
N GLY A 362 -8.91 -23.85 3.90
CA GLY A 362 -9.75 -24.96 3.44
C GLY A 362 -11.25 -24.71 3.50
N ASP A 363 -11.67 -23.62 4.13
CA ASP A 363 -13.06 -23.19 4.27
C ASP A 363 -13.14 -21.66 4.37
N PRO A 364 -13.28 -20.96 3.25
CA PRO A 364 -13.23 -19.50 3.18
C PRO A 364 -14.48 -18.83 3.75
N LYS A 365 -15.53 -19.59 4.03
CA LYS A 365 -16.80 -19.06 4.57
C LYS A 365 -16.84 -19.04 6.10
N THR A 366 -16.02 -19.85 6.75
CA THR A 366 -15.90 -19.85 8.21
C THR A 366 -14.83 -18.83 8.65
N LYS A 367 -15.27 -17.62 8.99
CA LYS A 367 -14.44 -16.46 9.34
C LYS A 367 -13.39 -16.74 10.42
N SER A 368 -13.74 -17.51 11.45
CA SER A 368 -12.79 -17.90 12.50
C SER A 368 -11.67 -18.81 11.97
N LYS A 369 -11.96 -19.71 11.02
CA LYS A 369 -10.94 -20.54 10.38
C LYS A 369 -9.96 -19.69 9.56
N VAL A 370 -10.45 -18.72 8.79
CA VAL A 370 -9.60 -17.79 8.05
C VAL A 370 -8.70 -17.01 9.01
N ALA A 371 -9.25 -16.48 10.10
CA ALA A 371 -8.50 -15.76 11.11
C ALA A 371 -7.45 -16.65 11.83
N ASP A 372 -7.80 -17.88 12.19
CA ASP A 372 -6.85 -18.81 12.81
C ASP A 372 -5.73 -19.23 11.84
N THR A 373 -6.05 -19.39 10.56
CA THR A 373 -5.07 -19.68 9.51
C THR A 373 -4.07 -18.53 9.33
N MET A 374 -4.50 -17.27 9.47
CA MET A 374 -3.59 -16.11 9.40
C MET A 374 -2.47 -16.20 10.44
N LYS A 375 -2.71 -16.71 11.64
CA LYS A 375 -1.70 -16.79 12.71
C LYS A 375 -0.52 -17.72 12.36
N THR A 376 -0.71 -18.62 11.43
CA THR A 376 0.30 -19.58 10.98
C THR A 376 0.70 -19.41 9.51
N LEU A 377 0.18 -18.37 8.86
CA LEU A 377 0.44 -18.12 7.45
C LEU A 377 1.90 -17.70 7.22
N SER A 378 2.52 -18.31 6.24
CA SER A 378 3.80 -17.89 5.67
C SER A 378 3.64 -17.85 4.16
N VAL A 379 3.88 -16.68 3.53
CA VAL A 379 3.60 -16.44 2.11
C VAL A 379 4.61 -15.50 1.49
N ASP A 380 5.04 -15.81 0.26
CA ASP A 380 5.80 -14.88 -0.56
C ASP A 380 4.85 -13.93 -1.28
N THR A 381 5.19 -12.65 -1.27
CA THR A 381 4.39 -11.58 -1.87
C THR A 381 5.25 -10.67 -2.72
N ILE A 382 4.63 -9.74 -3.41
CA ILE A 382 5.35 -8.70 -4.18
C ILE A 382 6.13 -7.71 -3.31
N VAL A 383 5.93 -7.71 -1.98
CA VAL A 383 6.71 -6.91 -1.01
C VAL A 383 7.72 -7.76 -0.23
N GLY A 384 7.92 -9.02 -0.63
CA GLY A 384 8.77 -9.99 0.05
C GLY A 384 7.96 -11.03 0.84
N ARG A 385 8.66 -11.81 1.65
CA ARG A 385 8.07 -12.88 2.45
C ARG A 385 7.45 -12.33 3.73
N LEU A 386 6.22 -12.74 4.01
CA LEU A 386 5.50 -12.49 5.25
C LEU A 386 5.30 -13.82 6.00
N ASP A 387 5.61 -13.87 7.29
CA ASP A 387 5.60 -15.10 8.10
C ASP A 387 5.04 -14.84 9.50
N TRP A 388 3.73 -14.97 9.67
CA TRP A 388 3.06 -14.75 10.97
C TRP A 388 3.41 -15.77 12.05
N THR A 389 4.14 -16.85 11.71
CA THR A 389 4.70 -17.75 12.72
C THR A 389 5.87 -17.12 13.49
N LYS A 390 6.42 -16.02 12.98
CA LYS A 390 7.55 -15.28 13.52
C LYS A 390 7.19 -13.82 13.73
N PRO A 391 6.30 -13.50 14.67
CA PRO A 391 5.91 -12.12 14.92
C PRO A 391 7.13 -11.28 15.32
N PRO A 392 7.18 -9.99 14.96
CA PRO A 392 8.25 -9.11 15.40
C PRO A 392 8.21 -8.96 16.93
N THR A 393 9.35 -8.57 17.49
CA THR A 393 9.46 -8.29 18.92
C THR A 393 9.75 -6.82 19.16
N PHE A 394 9.16 -6.24 20.19
CA PHE A 394 9.47 -4.91 20.68
C PHE A 394 9.78 -4.99 22.17
N ALA A 395 10.93 -4.42 22.59
CA ALA A 395 11.44 -4.54 23.96
C ALA A 395 11.46 -6.00 24.47
N GLY A 396 11.83 -6.94 23.58
CA GLY A 396 11.88 -8.38 23.90
C GLY A 396 10.53 -9.08 24.02
N LYS A 397 9.41 -8.41 23.68
CA LYS A 397 8.06 -8.98 23.73
C LYS A 397 7.51 -9.15 22.31
N PRO A 398 6.89 -10.30 21.99
CA PRO A 398 6.29 -10.51 20.67
C PRO A 398 5.07 -9.60 20.48
N ILE A 399 4.87 -9.16 19.23
CA ILE A 399 3.72 -8.37 18.80
C ILE A 399 2.83 -9.30 17.95
N PRO A 400 1.81 -9.92 18.53
CA PRO A 400 0.97 -10.87 17.82
C PRO A 400 0.16 -10.18 16.72
N ASN A 401 -0.23 -10.95 15.68
CA ASN A 401 -0.99 -10.50 14.52
C ASN A 401 -0.28 -9.45 13.63
N VAL A 402 0.99 -9.18 13.89
CA VAL A 402 1.81 -8.23 13.13
C VAL A 402 2.93 -8.96 12.39
N GLN A 403 3.22 -8.51 11.19
CA GLN A 403 4.47 -8.77 10.47
C GLN A 403 5.14 -7.46 10.08
N THR A 404 6.46 -7.47 9.93
CA THR A 404 7.19 -6.29 9.47
C THR A 404 7.65 -6.46 8.04
N THR A 405 7.60 -5.37 7.28
CA THR A 405 8.21 -5.24 5.96
C THR A 405 9.45 -4.35 6.05
N PRO A 406 10.44 -4.51 5.17
CA PRO A 406 11.61 -3.66 5.18
C PRO A 406 11.26 -2.21 4.81
N ILE A 407 12.08 -1.27 5.31
CA ILE A 407 12.26 0.06 4.76
C ILE A 407 13.66 0.12 4.16
N ILE A 408 13.75 0.52 2.91
CA ILE A 408 14.98 0.64 2.13
C ILE A 408 15.23 2.12 1.88
N GLY A 409 16.43 2.59 2.19
CA GLY A 409 16.78 4.01 2.05
C GLY A 409 17.26 4.36 0.65
N GLY A 410 16.95 5.57 0.23
CA GLY A 410 17.43 6.08 -1.05
C GLY A 410 17.14 7.56 -1.24
N GLN A 411 17.29 8.01 -2.48
CA GLN A 411 17.23 9.41 -2.84
C GLN A 411 16.50 9.63 -4.16
N TRP A 412 15.62 10.61 -4.19
CA TRP A 412 14.96 11.08 -5.41
C TRP A 412 15.95 11.90 -6.25
N LYS A 413 16.17 11.50 -7.51
CA LYS A 413 17.11 12.13 -8.42
C LYS A 413 16.51 12.44 -9.77
N SER A 414 16.80 13.61 -10.30
CA SER A 414 16.49 13.96 -11.68
C SER A 414 17.48 13.30 -12.66
N GLY A 415 17.04 13.09 -13.91
CA GLY A 415 17.91 12.63 -14.99
C GLY A 415 18.30 11.15 -14.93
N VAL A 416 17.65 10.33 -14.09
CA VAL A 416 17.91 8.89 -13.97
C VAL A 416 16.91 8.01 -14.72
N SER A 417 15.77 8.57 -15.12
CA SER A 417 14.75 7.89 -15.94
C SER A 417 14.03 8.89 -16.84
N LYS A 418 12.96 8.45 -17.52
CA LYS A 418 12.07 9.32 -18.31
C LYS A 418 11.26 10.32 -17.47
N TRP A 419 11.18 10.11 -16.16
CA TRP A 419 10.41 10.92 -15.23
C TRP A 419 11.23 12.09 -14.67
N PRO A 420 10.58 13.19 -14.24
CA PRO A 420 11.29 14.35 -13.69
C PRO A 420 12.24 14.01 -12.54
N VAL A 421 11.82 13.08 -11.67
CA VAL A 421 12.66 12.46 -10.63
C VAL A 421 12.35 10.97 -10.58
N ASP A 422 13.34 10.15 -10.19
CA ASP A 422 13.14 8.75 -9.89
C ASP A 422 13.97 8.34 -8.68
N PHE A 423 13.64 7.20 -8.08
CA PHE A 423 14.21 6.78 -6.82
C PHE A 423 15.45 5.92 -7.01
N VAL A 424 16.56 6.36 -6.45
CA VAL A 424 17.83 5.63 -6.45
C VAL A 424 18.04 5.01 -5.07
N ILE A 425 18.05 3.67 -5.00
CA ILE A 425 18.27 2.92 -3.77
C ILE A 425 19.75 3.09 -3.36
N CYS A 426 19.99 3.53 -2.13
CA CYS A 426 21.32 3.85 -1.60
C CYS A 426 21.72 3.01 -0.38
N GLU A 427 20.76 2.33 0.25
CA GLU A 427 21.01 1.38 1.34
C GLU A 427 19.97 0.26 1.32
N ASN A 428 20.28 -0.93 1.83
CA ASN A 428 19.41 -2.11 1.82
C ASN A 428 19.61 -3.01 3.05
N SER A 429 20.00 -2.41 4.18
CA SER A 429 20.32 -3.16 5.41
C SER A 429 19.11 -3.96 5.96
N SER A 430 17.89 -3.50 5.69
CA SER A 430 16.66 -4.19 6.08
C SER A 430 16.32 -5.37 5.17
N ASP A 431 16.82 -5.39 3.93
CA ASP A 431 16.64 -6.49 2.97
C ASP A 431 17.75 -6.48 1.90
N THR A 432 18.77 -7.27 2.12
CA THR A 432 19.95 -7.33 1.24
C THR A 432 19.69 -7.94 -0.14
N ASN A 433 18.51 -8.52 -0.39
CA ASN A 433 18.12 -8.95 -1.73
C ASN A 433 17.77 -7.78 -2.64
N VAL A 434 17.39 -6.62 -2.08
CA VAL A 434 17.08 -5.42 -2.85
C VAL A 434 18.39 -4.79 -3.35
N PRO A 435 18.56 -4.60 -4.68
CA PRO A 435 19.84 -4.11 -5.21
C PRO A 435 20.05 -2.62 -4.90
N ILE A 436 21.26 -2.28 -4.44
CA ILE A 436 21.71 -0.89 -4.32
C ILE A 436 22.04 -0.36 -5.71
N ALA A 437 21.57 0.85 -6.03
CA ALA A 437 21.77 1.52 -7.32
C ALA A 437 22.68 2.74 -7.25
N GLY A 438 23.02 3.21 -6.05
CA GLY A 438 23.88 4.38 -5.86
C GLY A 438 24.25 4.63 -4.40
N THR A 439 24.74 5.83 -4.13
CA THR A 439 25.05 6.32 -2.78
C THR A 439 24.29 7.61 -2.53
N LEU A 440 23.95 7.87 -1.26
CA LEU A 440 23.34 9.13 -0.87
C LEU A 440 24.30 10.28 -1.17
N GLN A 441 23.82 11.29 -1.86
CA GLN A 441 24.57 12.53 -2.13
C GLN A 441 24.02 13.66 -1.25
N PRO A 442 24.88 14.64 -0.87
CA PRO A 442 24.40 15.81 -0.17
C PRO A 442 23.27 16.50 -0.95
N TYR A 443 22.24 16.92 -0.21
CA TYR A 443 21.15 17.73 -0.77
C TYR A 443 21.70 19.08 -1.27
N GLN A 444 21.25 19.53 -2.43
CA GLN A 444 21.69 20.74 -3.11
C GLN A 444 20.51 21.62 -3.51
N GLY A 445 19.55 21.83 -2.60
CA GLY A 445 18.32 22.57 -2.84
C GLY A 445 18.41 24.08 -2.94
#